data_cdd315abd70e1ed7d5c6c99e4f91ac12
#
_entry.id   cdd315abd70e1ed7d5c6c99e4f91ac12
#
_cell.length_a   1.000
_cell.length_b   1.000
_cell.length_c   1.000
_cell.angle_alpha   90.00
_cell.angle_beta   90.00
_cell.angle_gamma   90.00
#
_symmetry.space_group_name_H-M   'P 1'
#
loop_
_entity.id
_entity.type
_entity.pdbx_description
1 polymer ?
#
loop_
_entity_poly.entity_id
_entity_poly.type
_entity_poly.pdbx_seq_one_letter_code
_entity_poly.pdbx_strand_id
1 'polypeptide(L)'
;MIFVLSMSFIYIIGMWVARYFVSLGNPILKSEIMRELRIIVLAKQVPDTRNVGKDAMTPEGTVNRAALPAIFNPEDLNALEQALRLKERFPGSTVKVLTMGPGRAAEIIREALYRGADGGYLLSDRAFAGADTLATSYALATAIKKIGDFDIILGGRQAIDGDTAQVGPQVAQKLGVAQITYAEEILGIENDRITVRRHIDGGVEVVEGPLPVVITVNGSAAPCRPANAKLVQKYKRAKGRQERVEGESYAHLYEERPYLNITEWGVADIDGDTAQCGLSGSPTKVKQVENIVFQTKESKTLSDSDADIESLIQELMTAHTIG
;
A
#
# COMPACT_ATOMS: atom_id res chain seq x y z
N MET A 1 -46.97 37.92 17.30
CA MET A 1 -46.47 36.89 18.22
C MET A 1 -46.89 35.46 17.84
N ILE A 2 -47.36 35.21 16.60
CA ILE A 2 -47.82 33.87 16.12
C ILE A 2 -46.83 33.24 15.14
N PHE A 3 -45.88 34.00 14.55
CA PHE A 3 -44.95 33.47 13.56
C PHE A 3 -43.69 32.80 14.10
N VAL A 4 -43.32 33.02 15.37
CA VAL A 4 -42.11 32.43 15.99
C VAL A 4 -42.36 31.04 16.57
N LEU A 5 -43.61 30.70 16.89
CA LEU A 5 -43.98 29.36 17.40
C LEU A 5 -44.05 28.27 16.35
N SER A 6 -44.22 28.63 15.07
CA SER A 6 -44.31 27.67 13.95
C SER A 6 -42.96 27.09 13.54
N MET A 7 -41.86 27.85 13.58
CA MET A 7 -40.51 27.38 13.20
C MET A 7 -39.90 26.44 14.21
N SER A 8 -40.14 26.69 15.52
CA SER A 8 -39.64 25.78 16.58
C SER A 8 -40.34 24.41 16.55
N PHE A 9 -41.61 24.36 16.18
CA PHE A 9 -42.36 23.12 16.06
C PHE A 9 -41.92 22.27 14.87
N ILE A 10 -41.60 22.89 13.74
CA ILE A 10 -41.07 22.21 12.55
C ILE A 10 -39.66 21.66 12.81
N TYR A 11 -38.83 22.39 13.57
CA TYR A 11 -37.48 21.93 13.94
C TYR A 11 -37.51 20.73 14.90
N ILE A 12 -38.44 20.74 15.85
CA ILE A 12 -38.63 19.63 16.81
C ILE A 12 -39.19 18.39 16.12
N ILE A 13 -40.15 18.55 15.20
CA ILE A 13 -40.69 17.44 14.42
C ILE A 13 -39.62 16.89 13.45
N GLY A 14 -38.83 17.75 12.81
CA GLY A 14 -37.70 17.34 11.96
C GLY A 14 -36.64 16.54 12.74
N MET A 15 -36.30 16.95 13.94
CA MET A 15 -35.39 16.18 14.83
C MET A 15 -35.99 14.86 15.31
N TRP A 16 -37.30 14.79 15.58
CA TRP A 16 -37.99 13.58 15.97
C TRP A 16 -38.13 12.59 14.81
N VAL A 17 -38.48 13.08 13.62
CA VAL A 17 -38.54 12.25 12.40
C VAL A 17 -37.15 11.74 12.02
N ALA A 18 -36.11 12.58 12.12
CA ALA A 18 -34.72 12.14 11.91
C ALA A 18 -34.30 11.08 12.95
N ARG A 19 -34.66 11.24 14.23
CA ARG A 19 -34.44 10.23 15.25
C ARG A 19 -35.25 8.95 15.04
N TYR A 20 -36.45 9.03 14.52
CA TYR A 20 -37.31 7.87 14.22
C TYR A 20 -36.81 7.10 13.00
N PHE A 21 -36.33 7.79 11.93
CA PHE A 21 -35.68 7.16 10.77
C PHE A 21 -34.35 6.51 11.14
N VAL A 22 -33.57 7.11 12.03
CA VAL A 22 -32.35 6.49 12.58
C VAL A 22 -32.68 5.28 13.48
N SER A 23 -33.85 5.26 14.13
CA SER A 23 -34.31 4.13 14.96
C SER A 23 -34.89 2.97 14.17
N LEU A 24 -35.37 3.20 12.94
CA LEU A 24 -35.86 2.18 12.00
C LEU A 24 -34.81 1.74 10.96
N GLY A 25 -33.64 2.37 10.97
CA GLY A 25 -32.51 2.00 10.14
C GLY A 25 -31.98 0.62 10.53
N ASN A 26 -31.87 -0.22 9.52
CA ASN A 26 -31.37 -1.58 9.54
C ASN A 26 -30.23 -1.73 10.59
N PRO A 27 -30.31 -2.67 11.57
CA PRO A 27 -29.29 -2.83 12.63
C PRO A 27 -27.88 -3.06 12.06
N ILE A 28 -27.76 -3.57 10.85
CA ILE A 28 -26.52 -3.75 10.11
C ILE A 28 -25.83 -2.40 9.82
N LEU A 29 -26.58 -1.38 9.37
CA LEU A 29 -26.06 -0.03 9.13
C LEU A 29 -25.62 0.69 10.41
N LYS A 30 -26.22 0.34 11.56
CA LYS A 30 -25.95 0.99 12.84
C LYS A 30 -24.65 0.50 13.49
N SER A 31 -24.25 -0.77 13.28
CA SER A 31 -22.97 -1.30 13.77
C SER A 31 -21.78 -0.87 12.89
N GLU A 32 -21.98 -0.74 11.58
CA GLU A 32 -20.92 -0.27 10.66
C GLU A 32 -20.60 1.23 10.85
N ILE A 33 -21.59 2.07 11.19
CA ILE A 33 -21.40 3.53 11.35
C ILE A 33 -20.68 3.89 12.67
N MET A 34 -20.61 2.97 13.63
CA MET A 34 -20.04 3.22 14.97
C MET A 34 -18.61 2.69 15.15
N ARG A 35 -18.06 1.98 14.16
CA ARG A 35 -16.71 1.40 14.25
C ARG A 35 -15.67 2.32 13.63
N GLU A 36 -14.67 2.69 14.40
CA GLU A 36 -13.46 3.35 13.92
C GLU A 36 -12.40 2.28 13.65
N LEU A 37 -11.78 2.32 12.47
CA LEU A 37 -10.74 1.39 12.07
C LEU A 37 -9.37 2.07 12.10
N ARG A 38 -8.40 1.36 12.62
CA ARG A 38 -6.98 1.75 12.56
C ARG A 38 -6.30 0.92 11.48
N ILE A 39 -6.06 1.55 10.33
CA ILE A 39 -5.56 0.87 9.14
C ILE A 39 -4.11 1.28 8.90
N ILE A 40 -3.24 0.30 8.70
CA ILE A 40 -1.84 0.50 8.31
C ILE A 40 -1.67 0.00 6.89
N VAL A 41 -1.12 0.84 6.01
CA VAL A 41 -0.77 0.46 4.64
C VAL A 41 0.74 0.28 4.55
N LEU A 42 1.18 -0.93 4.23
CA LEU A 42 2.56 -1.22 3.90
C LEU A 42 2.81 -0.76 2.46
N ALA A 43 3.82 0.06 2.27
CA ALA A 43 4.13 0.60 0.95
C ALA A 43 5.63 0.61 0.70
N LYS A 44 6.03 0.40 -0.53
CA LYS A 44 7.43 0.39 -0.95
C LYS A 44 7.69 1.39 -2.07
N GLN A 45 8.78 2.13 -1.95
CA GLN A 45 9.34 2.86 -3.08
C GLN A 45 10.15 1.90 -3.94
N VAL A 46 9.82 1.82 -5.22
CA VAL A 46 10.46 0.91 -6.19
C VAL A 46 10.97 1.68 -7.40
N PRO A 47 11.99 1.20 -8.11
CA PRO A 47 12.37 1.76 -9.41
C PRO A 47 11.26 1.53 -10.43
N ASP A 48 11.00 2.53 -11.27
CA ASP A 48 10.03 2.41 -12.37
C ASP A 48 10.62 1.54 -13.50
N THR A 49 10.34 0.25 -13.45
CA THR A 49 10.79 -0.72 -14.46
C THR A 49 9.97 -0.71 -15.75
N ARG A 50 8.85 0.04 -15.79
CA ARG A 50 7.99 0.14 -16.98
C ARG A 50 8.40 1.27 -17.93
N ASN A 51 9.02 2.33 -17.38
CA ASN A 51 9.44 3.52 -18.14
C ASN A 51 10.97 3.62 -18.19
N VAL A 52 11.61 2.62 -18.79
CA VAL A 52 13.07 2.61 -18.97
C VAL A 52 13.44 3.56 -20.09
N GLY A 53 13.85 4.79 -19.77
CA GLY A 53 14.37 5.75 -20.72
C GLY A 53 15.77 5.34 -21.23
N LYS A 54 16.20 5.96 -22.34
CA LYS A 54 17.53 5.70 -22.93
C LYS A 54 18.68 5.95 -21.95
N ASP A 55 18.53 6.91 -21.04
CA ASP A 55 19.51 7.26 -20.01
C ASP A 55 19.63 6.24 -18.87
N ALA A 56 18.67 5.34 -18.77
CA ALA A 56 18.68 4.24 -17.81
C ALA A 56 19.38 2.97 -18.31
N MET A 57 19.90 3.00 -19.56
CA MET A 57 20.67 1.89 -20.12
C MET A 57 22.16 2.13 -19.92
N THR A 58 22.87 1.10 -19.44
CA THR A 58 24.34 1.13 -19.41
C THR A 58 24.90 0.93 -20.83
N PRO A 59 26.16 1.31 -21.09
CA PRO A 59 26.81 1.04 -22.39
C PRO A 59 26.80 -0.45 -22.76
N GLU A 60 26.76 -1.33 -21.76
CA GLU A 60 26.72 -2.79 -21.93
C GLU A 60 25.31 -3.32 -22.24
N GLY A 61 24.30 -2.44 -22.37
CA GLY A 61 22.92 -2.80 -22.69
C GLY A 61 22.09 -3.32 -21.50
N THR A 62 22.56 -3.10 -20.28
CA THR A 62 21.83 -3.46 -19.05
C THR A 62 21.13 -2.23 -18.45
N VAL A 63 20.08 -2.46 -17.65
CA VAL A 63 19.35 -1.36 -17.00
C VAL A 63 20.07 -0.92 -15.72
N ASN A 64 20.44 0.36 -15.67
CA ASN A 64 20.91 1.00 -14.45
C ASN A 64 19.71 1.37 -13.56
N ARG A 65 19.36 0.48 -12.64
CA ARG A 65 18.22 0.69 -11.73
C ARG A 65 18.35 1.94 -10.85
N ALA A 66 19.56 2.41 -10.60
CA ALA A 66 19.80 3.63 -9.83
C ALA A 66 19.45 4.90 -10.61
N ALA A 67 19.43 4.83 -11.94
CA ALA A 67 19.04 5.92 -12.82
C ALA A 67 17.53 5.95 -13.12
N LEU A 68 16.77 4.91 -12.73
CA LEU A 68 15.33 4.88 -12.89
C LEU A 68 14.64 5.82 -11.88
N PRO A 69 13.58 6.52 -12.30
CA PRO A 69 12.71 7.21 -11.36
C PRO A 69 12.21 6.26 -10.29
N ALA A 70 12.13 6.73 -9.06
CA ALA A 70 11.54 5.96 -7.97
C ALA A 70 10.05 6.28 -7.90
N ILE A 71 9.21 5.24 -7.84
CA ILE A 71 7.75 5.36 -7.80
C ILE A 71 7.17 4.61 -6.61
N PHE A 72 5.94 4.92 -6.27
CA PHE A 72 5.12 4.12 -5.38
C PHE A 72 4.83 2.76 -6.04
N ASN A 73 5.04 1.65 -5.33
CA ASN A 73 4.73 0.33 -5.89
C ASN A 73 3.25 0.25 -6.32
N PRO A 74 2.94 -0.13 -7.56
CA PRO A 74 1.57 -0.07 -8.09
C PRO A 74 0.54 -0.88 -7.28
N GLU A 75 0.88 -2.08 -6.83
CA GLU A 75 -0.05 -2.89 -6.03
C GLU A 75 -0.26 -2.31 -4.62
N ASP A 76 0.74 -1.60 -4.06
CA ASP A 76 0.56 -0.88 -2.79
C ASP A 76 -0.37 0.33 -2.95
N LEU A 77 -0.41 0.95 -4.14
CA LEU A 77 -1.41 1.98 -4.44
C LEU A 77 -2.83 1.39 -4.48
N ASN A 78 -3.02 0.17 -5.02
CA ASN A 78 -4.30 -0.52 -4.95
C ASN A 78 -4.69 -0.80 -3.48
N ALA A 79 -3.73 -1.21 -2.65
CA ALA A 79 -3.93 -1.41 -1.22
C ALA A 79 -4.33 -0.11 -0.49
N LEU A 80 -3.67 1.00 -0.83
CA LEU A 80 -4.03 2.32 -0.31
C LEU A 80 -5.46 2.71 -0.68
N GLU A 81 -5.91 2.45 -1.91
CA GLU A 81 -7.30 2.72 -2.31
C GLU A 81 -8.30 1.92 -1.47
N GLN A 82 -8.04 0.62 -1.22
CA GLN A 82 -8.91 -0.18 -0.34
C GLN A 82 -8.96 0.42 1.08
N ALA A 83 -7.83 0.87 1.63
CA ALA A 83 -7.77 1.54 2.93
C ALA A 83 -8.60 2.84 2.95
N LEU A 84 -8.48 3.67 1.92
CA LEU A 84 -9.21 4.93 1.82
C LEU A 84 -10.72 4.73 1.66
N ARG A 85 -11.15 3.70 0.92
CA ARG A 85 -12.58 3.31 0.82
C ARG A 85 -13.13 2.85 2.16
N LEU A 86 -12.37 2.06 2.91
CA LEU A 86 -12.75 1.68 4.27
C LEU A 86 -12.86 2.90 5.19
N LYS A 87 -11.90 3.83 5.13
CA LYS A 87 -11.95 5.07 5.91
C LYS A 87 -13.19 5.91 5.60
N GLU A 88 -13.61 5.97 4.34
CA GLU A 88 -14.83 6.68 3.94
C GLU A 88 -16.10 5.96 4.43
N ARG A 89 -16.10 4.63 4.37
CA ARG A 89 -17.24 3.81 4.82
C ARG A 89 -17.40 3.80 6.34
N PHE A 90 -16.29 3.90 7.09
CA PHE A 90 -16.25 3.89 8.55
C PHE A 90 -15.70 5.24 9.08
N PRO A 91 -16.55 6.26 9.28
CA PRO A 91 -16.14 7.58 9.77
C PRO A 91 -15.40 7.50 11.10
N GLY A 92 -14.38 8.33 11.28
CA GLY A 92 -13.47 8.27 12.44
C GLY A 92 -12.24 7.38 12.22
N SER A 93 -12.27 6.52 11.20
CA SER A 93 -11.15 5.63 10.89
C SER A 93 -9.91 6.39 10.42
N THR A 94 -8.74 5.80 10.68
CA THR A 94 -7.45 6.38 10.32
C THR A 94 -6.67 5.45 9.39
N VAL A 95 -5.96 6.05 8.41
CA VAL A 95 -5.06 5.36 7.49
C VAL A 95 -3.66 5.92 7.65
N LYS A 96 -2.72 5.08 8.06
CA LYS A 96 -1.30 5.43 8.17
C LYS A 96 -0.47 4.55 7.26
N VAL A 97 0.56 5.12 6.64
CA VAL A 97 1.47 4.39 5.75
C VAL A 97 2.73 4.04 6.51
N LEU A 98 3.21 2.81 6.34
CA LEU A 98 4.50 2.35 6.85
C LEU A 98 5.36 1.93 5.66
N THR A 99 6.54 2.54 5.53
CA THR A 99 7.53 2.21 4.51
C THR A 99 8.90 2.01 5.12
N MET A 100 9.72 1.14 4.52
CA MET A 100 11.13 0.96 4.87
C MET A 100 12.00 1.31 3.66
N GLY A 101 12.94 2.23 3.85
CA GLY A 101 13.80 2.68 2.77
C GLY A 101 14.73 3.83 3.16
N PRO A 102 15.50 4.37 2.22
CA PRO A 102 16.31 5.57 2.45
C PRO A 102 15.41 6.79 2.69
N GLY A 103 15.96 7.87 3.24
CA GLY A 103 15.21 9.10 3.55
C GLY A 103 14.30 9.59 2.42
N ARG A 104 14.74 9.46 1.15
CA ARG A 104 13.92 9.80 -0.04
C ARG A 104 12.61 9.01 -0.15
N ALA A 105 12.48 7.85 0.51
CA ALA A 105 11.24 7.08 0.52
C ALA A 105 10.08 7.80 1.26
N ALA A 106 10.35 8.90 1.96
CA ALA A 106 9.33 9.80 2.47
C ALA A 106 8.40 10.33 1.35
N GLU A 107 8.84 10.31 0.09
CA GLU A 107 8.02 10.72 -1.06
C GLU A 107 6.74 9.91 -1.19
N ILE A 108 6.80 8.59 -1.02
CA ILE A 108 5.59 7.76 -1.12
C ILE A 108 4.62 8.01 0.03
N ILE A 109 5.12 8.42 1.21
CA ILE A 109 4.24 8.86 2.30
C ILE A 109 3.52 10.15 1.90
N ARG A 110 4.24 11.14 1.32
CA ARG A 110 3.61 12.36 0.79
C ARG A 110 2.56 12.06 -0.26
N GLU A 111 2.85 11.15 -1.19
CA GLU A 111 1.88 10.72 -2.20
C GLU A 111 0.63 10.11 -1.59
N ALA A 112 0.76 9.31 -0.54
CA ALA A 112 -0.38 8.76 0.18
C ALA A 112 -1.17 9.85 0.92
N LEU A 113 -0.49 10.82 1.55
CA LEU A 113 -1.11 12.00 2.18
C LEU A 113 -1.89 12.83 1.17
N TYR A 114 -1.40 12.98 -0.07
CA TYR A 114 -2.09 13.69 -1.15
C TYR A 114 -3.39 13.00 -1.58
N ARG A 115 -3.53 11.70 -1.31
CA ARG A 115 -4.72 10.89 -1.64
C ARG A 115 -5.67 10.70 -0.46
N GLY A 116 -5.27 11.05 0.76
CA GLY A 116 -6.17 11.04 1.92
C GLY A 116 -5.72 10.21 3.12
N ALA A 117 -4.50 9.68 3.12
CA ALA A 117 -3.89 9.12 4.33
C ALA A 117 -3.72 10.20 5.42
N ASP A 118 -3.68 9.77 6.69
CA ASP A 118 -3.63 10.68 7.84
C ASP A 118 -2.20 10.90 8.35
N GLY A 119 -1.26 10.06 7.97
CA GLY A 119 0.13 10.13 8.38
C GLY A 119 0.94 8.96 7.86
N GLY A 120 2.20 8.91 8.26
CA GLY A 120 3.06 7.79 7.88
C GLY A 120 4.33 7.69 8.71
N TYR A 121 4.93 6.52 8.64
CA TYR A 121 6.16 6.15 9.30
C TYR A 121 7.17 5.69 8.26
N LEU A 122 8.37 6.24 8.34
CA LEU A 122 9.52 5.84 7.54
C LEU A 122 10.51 5.09 8.43
N LEU A 123 10.77 3.83 8.12
CA LEU A 123 11.89 3.10 8.69
C LEU A 123 13.14 3.37 7.86
N SER A 124 14.06 4.15 8.40
CA SER A 124 15.28 4.56 7.70
C SER A 124 16.50 4.48 8.61
N ASP A 125 17.30 3.44 8.39
CA ASP A 125 18.56 3.19 9.08
C ASP A 125 19.48 2.38 8.16
N ARG A 126 20.79 2.57 8.29
CA ARG A 126 21.78 1.76 7.57
C ARG A 126 21.71 0.28 7.96
N ALA A 127 21.29 -0.01 9.18
CA ALA A 127 21.10 -1.37 9.68
C ALA A 127 19.98 -2.14 8.93
N PHE A 128 19.07 -1.45 8.26
CA PHE A 128 18.03 -2.10 7.41
C PHE A 128 18.53 -2.42 5.99
N ALA A 129 19.69 -1.93 5.59
CA ALA A 129 20.18 -2.08 4.23
C ALA A 129 20.46 -3.55 3.86
N GLY A 130 20.11 -3.94 2.65
CA GLY A 130 20.32 -5.29 2.13
C GLY A 130 19.42 -6.37 2.75
N ALA A 131 18.33 -5.98 3.40
CA ALA A 131 17.37 -6.90 3.98
C ALA A 131 16.71 -7.76 2.90
N ASP A 132 16.64 -9.07 3.12
CA ASP A 132 15.74 -9.97 2.40
C ASP A 132 14.31 -9.85 2.96
N THR A 133 13.40 -10.72 2.51
CA THR A 133 12.00 -10.68 2.94
C THR A 133 11.83 -11.00 4.42
N LEU A 134 12.69 -11.86 5.00
CA LEU A 134 12.61 -12.22 6.41
C LEU A 134 13.03 -11.06 7.31
N ALA A 135 14.16 -10.42 7.02
CA ALA A 135 14.63 -9.26 7.77
C ALA A 135 13.71 -8.03 7.56
N THR A 136 13.18 -7.85 6.34
CA THR A 136 12.19 -6.81 6.05
C THR A 136 10.92 -7.00 6.87
N SER A 137 10.36 -8.21 6.89
CA SER A 137 9.15 -8.50 7.65
C SER A 137 9.36 -8.38 9.17
N TYR A 138 10.57 -8.67 9.66
CA TYR A 138 10.93 -8.43 11.05
C TYR A 138 10.87 -6.94 11.41
N ALA A 139 11.56 -6.10 10.63
CA ALA A 139 11.57 -4.65 10.87
C ALA A 139 10.16 -4.05 10.81
N LEU A 140 9.36 -4.43 9.79
CA LEU A 140 7.99 -3.95 9.66
C LEU A 140 7.10 -4.40 10.82
N ALA A 141 7.14 -5.69 11.21
CA ALA A 141 6.34 -6.20 12.31
C ALA A 141 6.72 -5.54 13.65
N THR A 142 8.01 -5.29 13.88
CA THR A 142 8.49 -4.59 15.09
C THR A 142 8.01 -3.14 15.11
N ALA A 143 8.05 -2.44 13.97
CA ALA A 143 7.51 -1.09 13.84
C ALA A 143 5.98 -1.06 14.07
N ILE A 144 5.24 -2.04 13.55
CA ILE A 144 3.79 -2.14 13.75
C ILE A 144 3.47 -2.33 15.24
N LYS A 145 4.23 -3.18 15.96
CA LYS A 145 4.08 -3.33 17.40
C LYS A 145 4.31 -2.00 18.15
N LYS A 146 5.25 -1.18 17.69
CA LYS A 146 5.49 0.16 18.25
C LYS A 146 4.37 1.16 17.89
N ILE A 147 3.79 1.09 16.70
CA ILE A 147 2.62 1.90 16.32
C ILE A 147 1.45 1.60 17.27
N GLY A 148 1.35 0.38 17.74
CA GLY A 148 0.33 -0.07 18.67
C GLY A 148 -0.86 -0.74 17.97
N ASP A 149 -2.05 -0.52 18.53
CA ASP A 149 -3.25 -1.19 18.07
C ASP A 149 -3.60 -0.89 16.60
N PHE A 150 -3.97 -1.92 15.89
CA PHE A 150 -4.47 -1.86 14.52
C PHE A 150 -5.61 -2.88 14.33
N ASP A 151 -6.46 -2.62 13.34
CA ASP A 151 -7.53 -3.53 12.95
C ASP A 151 -7.19 -4.23 11.63
N ILE A 152 -6.57 -3.50 10.69
CA ILE A 152 -6.26 -4.01 9.35
C ILE A 152 -4.88 -3.51 8.91
N ILE A 153 -4.08 -4.42 8.38
CA ILE A 153 -2.85 -4.09 7.65
C ILE A 153 -3.10 -4.45 6.19
N LEU A 154 -2.88 -3.49 5.29
CA LEU A 154 -3.01 -3.66 3.85
C LEU A 154 -1.64 -3.47 3.18
N GLY A 155 -1.32 -4.27 2.20
CA GLY A 155 -0.16 -4.08 1.33
C GLY A 155 -0.45 -4.62 -0.06
N GLY A 156 0.34 -4.27 -1.06
CA GLY A 156 0.30 -4.96 -2.34
C GLY A 156 0.67 -6.44 -2.20
N ARG A 157 0.23 -7.27 -3.13
CA ARG A 157 0.61 -8.68 -3.19
C ARG A 157 2.13 -8.81 -3.23
N GLN A 158 2.79 -7.98 -4.03
CA GLN A 158 4.24 -7.95 -4.18
C GLN A 158 4.77 -6.59 -4.62
N ALA A 159 6.07 -6.40 -4.49
CA ALA A 159 6.78 -5.26 -5.06
C ALA A 159 7.37 -5.64 -6.44
N ILE A 160 7.21 -4.75 -7.44
CA ILE A 160 7.60 -5.01 -8.85
C ILE A 160 9.12 -5.14 -9.07
N ASP A 161 9.93 -4.82 -8.07
CA ASP A 161 11.39 -4.90 -8.16
C ASP A 161 11.97 -6.24 -7.65
N GLY A 162 11.19 -7.01 -6.88
CA GLY A 162 11.65 -8.25 -6.28
C GLY A 162 10.72 -9.45 -6.50
N ASP A 163 9.45 -9.23 -6.79
CA ASP A 163 8.42 -10.22 -7.15
C ASP A 163 8.30 -11.46 -6.22
N THR A 164 8.60 -11.28 -4.93
CA THR A 164 8.62 -12.41 -3.98
C THR A 164 7.27 -12.75 -3.37
N ALA A 165 6.34 -11.79 -3.28
CA ALA A 165 5.03 -11.91 -2.63
C ALA A 165 5.06 -12.46 -1.18
N GLN A 166 6.18 -12.31 -0.45
CA GLN A 166 6.41 -12.94 0.84
C GLN A 166 6.22 -12.01 2.04
N VAL A 167 6.45 -10.70 1.87
CA VAL A 167 6.54 -9.77 3.01
C VAL A 167 5.22 -9.67 3.76
N GLY A 168 4.08 -9.53 3.07
CA GLY A 168 2.76 -9.48 3.71
C GLY A 168 2.45 -10.71 4.58
N PRO A 169 2.51 -11.93 4.03
CA PRO A 169 2.34 -13.17 4.79
C PRO A 169 3.30 -13.32 5.98
N GLN A 170 4.57 -12.96 5.79
CA GLN A 170 5.55 -13.03 6.88
C GLN A 170 5.29 -12.01 8.00
N VAL A 171 4.80 -10.80 7.66
CA VAL A 171 4.35 -9.82 8.65
C VAL A 171 3.17 -10.37 9.45
N ALA A 172 2.17 -10.98 8.80
CA ALA A 172 1.04 -11.60 9.47
C ALA A 172 1.50 -12.69 10.46
N GLN A 173 2.40 -13.56 10.03
CA GLN A 173 2.96 -14.62 10.89
C GLN A 173 3.72 -14.04 12.10
N LYS A 174 4.52 -12.99 11.91
CA LYS A 174 5.29 -12.36 13.00
C LYS A 174 4.42 -11.59 14.00
N LEU A 175 3.25 -11.13 13.56
CA LEU A 175 2.25 -10.48 14.40
C LEU A 175 1.27 -11.48 15.04
N GLY A 176 1.22 -12.73 14.56
CA GLY A 176 0.28 -13.75 15.04
C GLY A 176 -1.16 -13.48 14.66
N VAL A 177 -1.41 -12.83 13.53
CA VAL A 177 -2.74 -12.46 13.05
C VAL A 177 -3.13 -13.23 11.79
N ALA A 178 -4.44 -13.28 11.50
CA ALA A 178 -4.95 -13.87 10.27
C ALA A 178 -4.44 -13.13 9.02
N GLN A 179 -4.45 -13.81 7.88
CA GLN A 179 -4.11 -13.19 6.59
C GLN A 179 -5.10 -13.60 5.51
N ILE A 180 -5.35 -12.67 4.59
CA ILE A 180 -6.10 -12.90 3.34
C ILE A 180 -5.23 -12.36 2.19
N THR A 181 -4.94 -13.20 1.22
CA THR A 181 -4.04 -12.84 0.10
C THR A 181 -4.81 -12.65 -1.20
N TYR A 182 -4.20 -11.91 -2.15
CA TYR A 182 -4.76 -11.68 -3.49
C TYR A 182 -6.12 -10.97 -3.49
N ALA A 183 -6.38 -10.10 -2.51
CA ALA A 183 -7.65 -9.37 -2.41
C ALA A 183 -7.87 -8.46 -3.62
N GLU A 184 -9.09 -8.47 -4.17
CA GLU A 184 -9.54 -7.53 -5.19
C GLU A 184 -10.45 -6.45 -4.61
N GLU A 185 -11.28 -6.83 -3.63
CA GLU A 185 -12.23 -5.92 -3.01
C GLU A 185 -12.60 -6.35 -1.60
N ILE A 186 -12.64 -5.38 -0.69
CA ILE A 186 -13.17 -5.57 0.66
C ILE A 186 -14.68 -5.27 0.62
N LEU A 187 -15.48 -6.32 0.80
CA LEU A 187 -16.94 -6.24 0.66
C LEU A 187 -17.62 -5.65 1.90
N GLY A 188 -17.14 -6.00 3.11
CA GLY A 188 -17.72 -5.52 4.34
C GLY A 188 -16.99 -5.98 5.61
N ILE A 189 -17.41 -5.40 6.73
CA ILE A 189 -16.96 -5.77 8.06
C ILE A 189 -18.21 -5.86 8.95
N GLU A 190 -18.41 -7.02 9.55
CA GLU A 190 -19.50 -7.29 10.51
C GLU A 190 -18.98 -8.14 11.67
N ASN A 191 -19.40 -7.83 12.88
CA ASN A 191 -19.10 -8.65 14.08
C ASN A 191 -17.62 -9.04 14.22
N ASP A 192 -16.71 -8.08 14.01
CA ASP A 192 -15.24 -8.28 14.02
C ASP A 192 -14.72 -9.26 12.96
N ARG A 193 -15.48 -9.46 11.90
CA ARG A 193 -15.10 -10.26 10.73
C ARG A 193 -15.14 -9.41 9.48
N ILE A 194 -14.15 -9.61 8.61
CA ILE A 194 -14.02 -8.93 7.33
C ILE A 194 -14.30 -9.89 6.19
N THR A 195 -15.12 -9.47 5.25
CA THR A 195 -15.45 -10.24 4.04
C THR A 195 -14.69 -9.65 2.85
N VAL A 196 -13.95 -10.48 2.14
CA VAL A 196 -13.05 -10.09 1.04
C VAL A 196 -13.29 -10.96 -0.17
N ARG A 197 -13.42 -10.33 -1.34
CA ARG A 197 -13.32 -11.01 -2.64
C ARG A 197 -11.85 -11.06 -3.06
N ARG A 198 -11.36 -12.26 -3.35
CA ARG A 198 -9.97 -12.49 -3.74
C ARG A 198 -9.86 -13.25 -5.05
N HIS A 199 -8.77 -13.01 -5.75
CA HIS A 199 -8.40 -13.72 -6.96
C HIS A 199 -7.82 -15.10 -6.63
N ILE A 200 -8.21 -16.11 -7.41
CA ILE A 200 -7.62 -17.46 -7.41
C ILE A 200 -7.40 -17.93 -8.84
N ASP A 201 -6.63 -18.98 -9.03
CA ASP A 201 -6.48 -19.58 -10.35
C ASP A 201 -7.83 -20.08 -10.86
N GLY A 202 -8.21 -19.54 -12.03
CA GLY A 202 -9.49 -19.88 -12.67
C GLY A 202 -10.72 -19.10 -12.19
N GLY A 203 -10.58 -18.11 -11.28
CA GLY A 203 -11.73 -17.33 -10.86
C GLY A 203 -11.53 -16.42 -9.66
N VAL A 204 -12.60 -16.25 -8.91
CA VAL A 204 -12.63 -15.46 -7.68
C VAL A 204 -13.36 -16.24 -6.59
N GLU A 205 -12.98 -16.01 -5.35
CA GLU A 205 -13.71 -16.51 -4.19
C GLU A 205 -13.99 -15.39 -3.19
N VAL A 206 -15.00 -15.59 -2.35
CA VAL A 206 -15.30 -14.70 -1.23
C VAL A 206 -14.96 -15.43 0.05
N VAL A 207 -14.08 -14.82 0.84
CA VAL A 207 -13.63 -15.36 2.12
C VAL A 207 -13.95 -14.41 3.25
N GLU A 208 -14.11 -14.97 4.45
CA GLU A 208 -14.33 -14.22 5.67
C GLU A 208 -13.25 -14.54 6.69
N GLY A 209 -12.67 -13.51 7.31
CA GLY A 209 -11.63 -13.64 8.32
C GLY A 209 -11.87 -12.78 9.56
N PRO A 210 -11.27 -13.12 10.72
CA PRO A 210 -11.36 -12.30 11.91
C PRO A 210 -10.48 -11.05 11.82
N LEU A 211 -10.80 -10.01 12.56
CA LEU A 211 -9.91 -8.89 12.84
C LEU A 211 -9.13 -9.15 14.15
N PRO A 212 -7.88 -8.69 14.28
CA PRO A 212 -7.09 -8.00 13.26
C PRO A 212 -6.58 -8.92 12.16
N VAL A 213 -6.32 -8.35 10.98
CA VAL A 213 -5.95 -9.12 9.79
C VAL A 213 -4.90 -8.39 8.92
N VAL A 214 -4.04 -9.15 8.25
CA VAL A 214 -3.20 -8.67 7.14
C VAL A 214 -3.83 -9.08 5.82
N ILE A 215 -3.99 -8.13 4.91
CA ILE A 215 -4.55 -8.38 3.57
C ILE A 215 -3.55 -7.93 2.52
N THR A 216 -3.22 -8.81 1.57
CA THR A 216 -2.44 -8.43 0.39
C THR A 216 -3.35 -8.25 -0.81
N VAL A 217 -3.22 -7.10 -1.47
CA VAL A 217 -4.11 -6.65 -2.54
C VAL A 217 -3.50 -6.93 -3.90
N ASN A 218 -4.28 -7.53 -4.78
CA ASN A 218 -3.85 -7.87 -6.14
C ASN A 218 -3.91 -6.66 -7.07
N GLY A 219 -3.09 -6.68 -8.12
CA GLY A 219 -3.08 -5.63 -9.15
C GLY A 219 -4.38 -5.49 -9.95
N SER A 220 -5.26 -6.51 -9.92
CA SER A 220 -6.62 -6.44 -10.50
C SER A 220 -7.63 -5.64 -9.65
N ALA A 221 -7.27 -5.28 -8.41
CA ALA A 221 -8.10 -4.42 -7.57
C ALA A 221 -8.23 -3.01 -8.17
N ALA A 222 -9.22 -2.26 -7.69
CA ALA A 222 -9.47 -0.92 -8.19
C ALA A 222 -8.21 -0.02 -8.08
N PRO A 223 -7.92 0.77 -9.13
CA PRO A 223 -6.79 1.69 -9.13
C PRO A 223 -6.96 2.78 -8.08
N CYS A 224 -5.85 3.27 -7.56
CA CYS A 224 -5.87 4.34 -6.56
C CYS A 224 -6.36 5.66 -7.16
N ARG A 225 -7.13 6.38 -6.37
CA ARG A 225 -7.60 7.73 -6.70
C ARG A 225 -6.43 8.70 -6.96
N PRO A 226 -6.63 9.72 -7.81
CA PRO A 226 -5.62 10.76 -8.02
C PRO A 226 -5.40 11.60 -6.76
N ALA A 227 -4.26 12.31 -6.74
CA ALA A 227 -3.95 13.26 -5.68
C ALA A 227 -4.98 14.41 -5.63
N ASN A 228 -5.40 14.79 -4.43
CA ASN A 228 -6.31 15.90 -4.20
C ASN A 228 -5.53 17.21 -4.07
N ALA A 229 -5.87 18.22 -4.87
CA ALA A 229 -5.15 19.50 -4.91
C ALA A 229 -5.06 20.20 -3.54
N LYS A 230 -6.11 20.13 -2.70
CA LYS A 230 -6.10 20.70 -1.35
C LYS A 230 -5.12 19.96 -0.44
N LEU A 231 -5.06 18.63 -0.54
CA LEU A 231 -4.14 17.81 0.23
C LEU A 231 -2.69 17.99 -0.25
N VAL A 232 -2.47 18.11 -1.56
CA VAL A 232 -1.15 18.46 -2.11
C VAL A 232 -0.68 19.78 -1.53
N GLN A 233 -1.52 20.82 -1.56
CA GLN A 233 -1.18 22.13 -0.98
C GLN A 233 -0.90 22.05 0.52
N LYS A 234 -1.65 21.22 1.25
CA LYS A 234 -1.47 21.00 2.69
C LYS A 234 -0.15 20.31 3.02
N TYR A 235 0.19 19.24 2.28
CA TYR A 235 1.27 18.32 2.64
C TYR A 235 2.54 18.40 1.77
N LYS A 236 2.59 19.27 0.75
CA LYS A 236 3.76 19.40 -0.15
C LYS A 236 5.09 19.71 0.56
N ARG A 237 5.03 20.21 1.78
CA ARG A 237 6.20 20.49 2.63
C ARG A 237 6.39 19.46 3.76
N ALA A 238 5.61 18.38 3.76
CA ALA A 238 5.82 17.32 4.75
C ALA A 238 7.17 16.63 4.50
N LYS A 239 8.00 16.50 5.53
CA LYS A 239 9.35 15.93 5.44
C LYS A 239 9.67 15.03 6.63
N GLY A 240 10.46 14.00 6.36
CA GLY A 240 11.18 13.26 7.36
C GLY A 240 12.37 14.06 7.90
N ARG A 241 12.98 13.58 8.97
CA ARG A 241 14.15 14.24 9.61
C ARG A 241 15.34 14.35 8.64
N GLN A 242 15.63 13.30 7.88
CA GLN A 242 16.76 13.25 6.94
C GLN A 242 16.59 14.18 5.72
N GLU A 243 15.35 14.59 5.39
CA GLU A 243 15.09 15.48 4.27
C GLU A 243 15.17 16.97 4.63
N ARG A 244 15.27 17.30 5.93
CA ARG A 244 15.32 18.69 6.38
C ARG A 244 16.71 19.26 6.19
N VAL A 245 16.75 20.49 5.65
CA VAL A 245 17.99 21.24 5.43
C VAL A 245 18.05 22.37 6.45
N GLU A 246 19.20 22.55 7.08
CA GLU A 246 19.43 23.65 8.00
C GLU A 246 19.27 24.99 7.28
N GLY A 247 18.54 25.93 7.90
CA GLY A 247 18.29 27.27 7.32
C GLY A 247 17.13 27.32 6.29
N GLU A 248 16.32 26.29 6.17
CA GLU A 248 15.11 26.36 5.33
C GLU A 248 14.19 27.50 5.80
N SER A 249 13.75 28.34 4.83
CA SER A 249 12.90 29.53 5.12
C SER A 249 11.55 29.20 5.79
N TYR A 250 11.13 27.93 5.72
CA TYR A 250 9.88 27.45 6.30
C TYR A 250 10.07 26.42 7.43
N ALA A 251 11.28 26.35 8.02
CA ALA A 251 11.57 25.42 9.13
C ALA A 251 10.63 25.59 10.32
N HIS A 252 10.21 26.84 10.62
CA HIS A 252 9.23 27.17 11.66
C HIS A 252 7.88 26.45 11.50
N LEU A 253 7.51 26.09 10.25
CA LEU A 253 6.23 25.42 9.98
C LEU A 253 6.16 24.01 10.58
N TYR A 254 7.29 23.35 10.84
CA TYR A 254 7.28 22.00 11.43
C TYR A 254 6.88 22.00 12.91
N GLU A 255 7.08 23.12 13.59
CA GLU A 255 6.62 23.33 14.96
C GLU A 255 5.15 23.80 14.98
N GLU A 256 4.79 24.76 14.14
CA GLU A 256 3.44 25.30 14.04
C GLU A 256 2.42 24.29 13.48
N ARG A 257 2.88 23.36 12.64
CA ARG A 257 2.05 22.42 11.90
C ARG A 257 2.57 20.99 12.02
N PRO A 258 2.34 20.32 13.16
CA PRO A 258 2.86 18.99 13.43
C PRO A 258 2.55 17.93 12.34
N TYR A 259 1.46 18.12 11.59
CA TYR A 259 1.08 17.24 10.48
C TYR A 259 2.07 17.27 9.30
N LEU A 260 3.02 18.20 9.25
CA LEU A 260 4.11 18.25 8.27
C LEU A 260 5.30 17.36 8.67
N ASN A 261 5.30 16.81 9.87
CA ASN A 261 6.36 15.93 10.33
C ASN A 261 6.06 14.49 9.95
N ILE A 262 6.79 13.94 8.99
CA ILE A 262 6.80 12.51 8.72
C ILE A 262 7.63 11.85 9.82
N THR A 263 7.04 10.90 10.54
CA THR A 263 7.73 10.16 11.60
C THR A 263 8.78 9.23 10.98
N GLU A 264 10.02 9.40 11.40
CA GLU A 264 11.15 8.61 10.91
C GLU A 264 11.79 7.85 12.07
N TRP A 265 11.94 6.54 11.91
CA TRP A 265 12.49 5.63 12.92
C TRP A 265 13.66 4.84 12.39
N GLY A 266 14.71 4.74 13.22
CA GLY A 266 15.80 3.77 13.08
C GLY A 266 15.53 2.48 13.85
N VAL A 267 16.50 1.57 13.84
CA VAL A 267 16.41 0.28 14.58
C VAL A 267 16.21 0.51 16.07
N ALA A 268 16.95 1.45 16.67
CA ALA A 268 16.83 1.77 18.08
C ALA A 268 15.47 2.35 18.46
N ASP A 269 14.87 3.14 17.55
CA ASP A 269 13.57 3.74 17.81
C ASP A 269 12.45 2.70 17.92
N ILE A 270 12.58 1.57 17.22
CA ILE A 270 11.59 0.49 17.24
C ILE A 270 11.95 -0.64 18.21
N ASP A 271 12.96 -0.46 19.05
CA ASP A 271 13.52 -1.50 19.95
C ASP A 271 13.89 -2.78 19.18
N GLY A 272 14.42 -2.60 17.94
CA GLY A 272 14.74 -3.69 17.03
C GLY A 272 16.09 -4.34 17.36
N ASP A 273 16.16 -5.66 17.18
CA ASP A 273 17.40 -6.41 17.25
C ASP A 273 18.17 -6.27 15.93
N THR A 274 19.33 -5.63 15.98
CA THR A 274 20.19 -5.43 14.78
C THR A 274 20.65 -6.74 14.15
N ALA A 275 20.73 -7.83 14.91
CA ALA A 275 21.07 -9.16 14.37
C ALA A 275 19.98 -9.74 13.46
N GLN A 276 18.73 -9.26 13.58
CA GLN A 276 17.60 -9.66 12.76
C GLN A 276 17.28 -8.64 11.65
N CYS A 277 18.08 -7.57 11.51
CA CYS A 277 17.90 -6.50 10.53
C CYS A 277 18.91 -6.60 9.38
N GLY A 278 18.54 -6.05 8.22
CA GLY A 278 19.39 -5.89 7.05
C GLY A 278 20.10 -7.19 6.63
N LEU A 279 21.34 -7.07 6.18
CA LEU A 279 22.15 -8.21 5.78
C LEU A 279 22.42 -9.21 6.91
N SER A 280 22.49 -8.75 8.16
CA SER A 280 22.73 -9.62 9.32
C SER A 280 21.56 -10.53 9.61
N GLY A 281 20.33 -10.02 9.43
CA GLY A 281 19.10 -10.77 9.64
C GLY A 281 18.62 -11.56 8.41
N SER A 282 19.35 -11.48 7.29
CA SER A 282 18.96 -12.09 6.01
C SER A 282 19.63 -13.45 5.80
N PRO A 283 18.89 -14.57 5.88
CA PRO A 283 19.41 -15.88 5.52
C PRO A 283 19.71 -16.03 4.03
N THR A 284 19.06 -15.22 3.18
CA THR A 284 19.30 -15.21 1.74
C THR A 284 20.17 -14.03 1.34
N LYS A 285 21.09 -14.26 0.38
CA LYS A 285 21.95 -13.22 -0.17
C LYS A 285 21.90 -13.24 -1.67
N VAL A 286 21.62 -12.06 -2.28
CA VAL A 286 21.68 -11.92 -3.73
C VAL A 286 23.13 -12.08 -4.17
N LYS A 287 23.41 -13.12 -4.95
CA LYS A 287 24.74 -13.39 -5.50
C LYS A 287 25.00 -12.53 -6.73
N GLN A 288 24.02 -12.42 -7.61
CA GLN A 288 24.14 -11.71 -8.89
C GLN A 288 22.73 -11.33 -9.36
N VAL A 289 22.62 -10.17 -10.00
CA VAL A 289 21.41 -9.73 -10.70
C VAL A 289 21.74 -9.67 -12.18
N GLU A 290 21.05 -10.44 -12.99
CA GLU A 290 21.12 -10.36 -14.46
C GLU A 290 19.86 -9.66 -14.96
N ASN A 291 20.05 -8.61 -15.76
CA ASN A 291 18.95 -7.95 -16.41
C ASN A 291 18.74 -8.61 -17.78
N ILE A 292 17.63 -9.31 -17.93
CA ILE A 292 17.23 -9.84 -19.23
C ILE A 292 16.54 -8.70 -19.98
N VAL A 293 17.23 -8.16 -20.98
CA VAL A 293 16.63 -7.21 -21.92
C VAL A 293 15.99 -8.04 -23.03
N PHE A 294 14.68 -8.01 -23.11
CA PHE A 294 13.97 -8.61 -24.24
C PHE A 294 14.30 -7.78 -25.48
N GLN A 295 15.15 -8.32 -26.34
CA GLN A 295 15.33 -7.78 -27.69
C GLN A 295 14.12 -8.20 -28.51
N THR A 296 13.47 -7.22 -29.13
CA THR A 296 12.45 -7.49 -30.15
C THR A 296 13.11 -8.30 -31.25
N LYS A 297 12.77 -9.58 -31.37
CA LYS A 297 13.12 -10.36 -32.55
C LYS A 297 12.40 -9.77 -33.77
N GLU A 298 12.96 -9.97 -34.94
CA GLU A 298 12.29 -9.59 -36.19
C GLU A 298 10.88 -10.21 -36.23
N SER A 299 9.88 -9.40 -36.58
CA SER A 299 8.51 -9.87 -36.70
C SER A 299 8.41 -10.88 -37.86
N LYS A 300 7.85 -12.05 -37.57
CA LYS A 300 7.60 -13.10 -38.55
C LYS A 300 6.15 -12.94 -39.04
N THR A 301 5.97 -12.71 -40.32
CA THR A 301 4.65 -12.70 -40.94
C THR A 301 4.29 -14.13 -41.36
N LEU A 302 3.16 -14.61 -40.88
CA LEU A 302 2.65 -15.96 -41.16
C LEU A 302 1.43 -15.84 -42.09
N SER A 303 1.23 -16.82 -42.94
CA SER A 303 0.00 -16.96 -43.69
C SER A 303 -1.04 -17.74 -42.88
N ASP A 304 -2.24 -17.84 -43.41
CA ASP A 304 -3.34 -18.64 -42.85
C ASP A 304 -3.28 -20.13 -43.26
N SER A 305 -2.11 -20.59 -43.77
CA SER A 305 -1.90 -21.98 -44.11
C SER A 305 -1.72 -22.87 -42.86
N ASP A 306 -2.23 -24.08 -42.91
CA ASP A 306 -2.05 -25.08 -41.84
C ASP A 306 -0.60 -25.28 -41.46
N ALA A 307 0.32 -25.25 -42.45
CA ALA A 307 1.75 -25.44 -42.24
C ALA A 307 2.39 -24.26 -41.42
N ASP A 308 1.97 -23.02 -41.67
CA ASP A 308 2.49 -21.87 -40.93
C ASP A 308 1.91 -21.83 -39.52
N ILE A 309 0.65 -22.22 -39.33
CA ILE A 309 0.00 -22.34 -38.03
C ILE A 309 0.68 -23.42 -37.19
N GLU A 310 0.94 -24.61 -37.78
CA GLU A 310 1.61 -25.72 -37.10
C GLU A 310 3.04 -25.32 -36.72
N SER A 311 3.78 -24.65 -37.60
CA SER A 311 5.12 -24.12 -37.34
C SER A 311 5.14 -23.14 -36.17
N LEU A 312 4.15 -22.25 -36.06
CA LEU A 312 4.00 -21.31 -34.97
C LEU A 312 3.76 -22.06 -33.63
N ILE A 313 2.84 -23.01 -33.64
CA ILE A 313 2.52 -23.79 -32.42
C ILE A 313 3.77 -24.55 -31.95
N GLN A 314 4.51 -25.19 -32.85
CA GLN A 314 5.74 -25.87 -32.52
C GLN A 314 6.82 -24.94 -31.95
N GLU A 315 6.96 -23.74 -32.52
CA GLU A 315 7.91 -22.73 -32.04
C GLU A 315 7.54 -22.25 -30.62
N LEU A 316 6.26 -22.00 -30.36
CA LEU A 316 5.77 -21.58 -29.05
C LEU A 316 5.91 -22.70 -27.99
N MET A 317 5.67 -23.96 -28.36
CA MET A 317 5.90 -25.12 -27.48
C MET A 317 7.39 -25.31 -27.17
N THR A 318 8.24 -25.21 -28.20
CA THR A 318 9.70 -25.36 -28.02
C THR A 318 10.28 -24.23 -27.16
N ALA A 319 9.70 -23.04 -27.26
CA ALA A 319 10.07 -21.89 -26.43
C ALA A 319 9.43 -21.91 -25.03
N HIS A 320 8.67 -22.96 -24.68
CA HIS A 320 7.90 -23.07 -23.43
C HIS A 320 6.99 -21.86 -23.17
N THR A 321 6.45 -21.25 -24.23
CA THR A 321 5.50 -20.11 -24.12
C THR A 321 4.08 -20.63 -23.95
N ILE A 322 3.78 -21.78 -24.51
CA ILE A 322 2.54 -22.54 -24.35
C ILE A 322 2.87 -24.02 -24.06
N GLY A 323 2.05 -24.68 -23.24
CA GLY A 323 2.20 -26.10 -22.90
C GLY A 323 2.54 -26.37 -21.47
#